data_0e027e83d948a8983096f565326d30c7
#
_entry.id   0e027e83d948a8983096f565326d30c7
#
_cell.length_a   1.000
_cell.length_b   1.000
_cell.length_c   1.000
_cell.angle_alpha   90.00
_cell.angle_beta   90.00
_cell.angle_gamma   90.00
#
_symmetry.space_group_name_H-M   'P 1'
#
loop_
_entity.id
_entity.type
_entity.pdbx_description
1 polymer ?
#
loop_
_entity_poly.entity_id
_entity_poly.type
_entity_poly.pdbx_seq_one_letter_code
_entity_poly.pdbx_strand_id
1 'polypeptide(L)'
;SNVSGPTKAFDKRTIAGKRRKLAQTKAPEAMMTLLDTATTAGLSADYVLFDSWFSNPSQITDIKSKGMDVIAMIKKSSRIKYEYCGEQLNIKEIYSRNKKRRGRSKYLLSVDVKIGKENPIPAKIVCVRNKANRKDWLAFVCTDTDLSEEEVIRIYGKRWQIEVFFKTCKSMLNLIGECHSLSYDALTAHTAIVFTRYMLLAMEQRQNEDQRTLGELFFFLVDEMADITFCR
;
A
#
# COMPACT_ATOMS: atom_id res chain seq x y z
N SER A 1 -10.50 13.26 1.25
CA SER A 1 -11.02 14.62 1.17
C SER A 1 -11.01 15.04 -0.29
N ASN A 2 -12.19 15.26 -0.86
CA ASN A 2 -12.29 15.83 -2.20
C ASN A 2 -11.66 17.23 -2.16
N VAL A 3 -10.75 17.48 -3.09
CA VAL A 3 -10.21 18.83 -3.29
C VAL A 3 -11.36 19.69 -3.81
N SER A 4 -12.05 20.38 -2.90
CA SER A 4 -13.11 21.31 -3.22
C SER A 4 -12.47 22.67 -3.49
N GLY A 5 -12.34 23.01 -4.74
CA GLY A 5 -11.94 24.34 -5.19
C GLY A 5 -12.58 24.62 -6.55
N PRO A 6 -12.76 25.91 -6.95
CA PRO A 6 -13.26 26.22 -8.27
C PRO A 6 -12.33 25.63 -9.32
N THR A 7 -12.80 24.62 -10.02
CA THR A 7 -12.06 23.97 -11.10
C THR A 7 -12.01 24.95 -12.27
N LYS A 8 -10.90 25.68 -12.40
CA LYS A 8 -10.57 26.28 -13.70
C LYS A 8 -10.64 25.18 -14.75
N ALA A 9 -11.31 25.46 -15.86
CA ALA A 9 -11.32 24.55 -17.00
C ALA A 9 -9.86 24.24 -17.37
N PHE A 10 -9.48 22.96 -17.35
CA PHE A 10 -8.14 22.52 -17.69
C PHE A 10 -8.20 21.57 -18.88
N ASP A 11 -7.18 21.61 -19.73
CA ASP A 11 -7.09 20.70 -20.87
C ASP A 11 -6.85 19.26 -20.39
N LYS A 12 -7.86 18.42 -20.52
CA LYS A 12 -7.85 17.01 -20.09
C LYS A 12 -6.86 16.13 -20.87
N ARG A 13 -6.31 16.60 -21.97
CA ARG A 13 -5.32 15.89 -22.79
C ARG A 13 -3.92 16.01 -22.21
N THR A 14 -3.63 17.05 -21.46
CA THR A 14 -2.34 17.26 -20.82
C THR A 14 -2.12 16.30 -19.63
N ILE A 15 -0.85 16.04 -19.29
CA ILE A 15 -0.49 15.23 -18.10
C ILE A 15 -1.07 15.86 -16.84
N ALA A 16 -0.97 17.16 -16.66
CA ALA A 16 -1.55 17.89 -15.54
C ALA A 16 -3.07 17.74 -15.48
N GLY A 17 -3.75 17.79 -16.64
CA GLY A 17 -5.19 17.58 -16.73
C GLY A 17 -5.61 16.14 -16.36
N LYS A 18 -4.86 15.15 -16.81
CA LYS A 18 -5.10 13.74 -16.45
C LYS A 18 -4.93 13.51 -14.95
N ARG A 19 -3.88 14.09 -14.32
CA ARG A 19 -3.65 14.00 -12.86
C ARG A 19 -4.76 14.67 -12.06
N ARG A 20 -5.22 15.86 -12.48
CA ARG A 20 -6.35 16.55 -11.84
C ARG A 20 -7.64 15.73 -11.91
N LYS A 21 -7.91 15.10 -13.06
CA LYS A 21 -9.05 14.20 -13.22
C LYS A 21 -8.93 12.99 -12.26
N LEU A 22 -7.77 12.36 -12.21
CA LEU A 22 -7.52 11.23 -11.32
C LEU A 22 -7.72 11.61 -9.83
N ALA A 23 -7.29 12.81 -9.42
CA ALA A 23 -7.47 13.30 -8.05
C ALA A 23 -8.95 13.52 -7.67
N GLN A 24 -9.86 13.60 -8.65
CA GLN A 24 -11.30 13.72 -8.42
C GLN A 24 -12.05 12.39 -8.48
N THR A 25 -11.38 11.29 -8.87
CA THR A 25 -11.99 9.95 -8.91
C THR A 25 -12.03 9.35 -7.50
N LYS A 26 -12.87 8.33 -7.33
CA LYS A 26 -12.90 7.58 -6.06
C LYS A 26 -11.57 6.85 -5.85
N ALA A 27 -11.12 6.80 -4.60
CA ALA A 27 -9.83 6.19 -4.26
C ALA A 27 -9.64 4.76 -4.81
N PRO A 28 -10.65 3.86 -4.82
CA PRO A 28 -10.53 2.55 -5.44
C PRO A 28 -10.24 2.58 -6.94
N GLU A 29 -10.94 3.45 -7.67
CA GLU A 29 -10.76 3.62 -9.13
C GLU A 29 -9.39 4.25 -9.44
N ALA A 30 -8.97 5.21 -8.62
CA ALA A 30 -7.64 5.83 -8.72
C ALA A 30 -6.53 4.79 -8.48
N MET A 31 -6.69 3.92 -7.49
CA MET A 31 -5.74 2.84 -7.20
C MET A 31 -5.59 1.89 -8.41
N MET A 32 -6.69 1.46 -9.02
CA MET A 32 -6.65 0.60 -10.20
C MET A 32 -5.98 1.28 -11.39
N THR A 33 -6.27 2.56 -11.62
CA THR A 33 -5.62 3.36 -12.69
C THR A 33 -4.11 3.49 -12.47
N LEU A 34 -3.68 3.69 -11.22
CA LEU A 34 -2.26 3.75 -10.86
C LEU A 34 -1.56 2.41 -11.04
N LEU A 35 -2.24 1.31 -10.68
CA LEU A 35 -1.74 -0.05 -10.88
C LEU A 35 -1.56 -0.35 -12.38
N ASP A 36 -2.55 -0.02 -13.21
CA ASP A 36 -2.46 -0.16 -14.66
C ASP A 36 -1.31 0.67 -15.26
N THR A 37 -1.13 1.90 -14.75
CA THR A 37 -0.03 2.76 -15.17
C THR A 37 1.33 2.14 -14.83
N ALA A 38 1.47 1.59 -13.63
CA ALA A 38 2.70 0.93 -13.18
C ALA A 38 3.01 -0.31 -14.03
N THR A 39 2.01 -1.17 -14.26
CA THR A 39 2.16 -2.37 -15.10
C THR A 39 2.52 -2.02 -16.53
N THR A 40 1.86 -1.00 -17.12
CA THR A 40 2.17 -0.52 -18.48
C THR A 40 3.58 0.06 -18.58
N ALA A 41 4.09 0.65 -17.48
CA ALA A 41 5.48 1.12 -17.41
C ALA A 41 6.52 0.00 -17.21
N GLY A 42 6.10 -1.27 -17.23
CA GLY A 42 6.99 -2.43 -17.10
C GLY A 42 7.36 -2.79 -15.65
N LEU A 43 6.67 -2.21 -14.65
CA LEU A 43 6.85 -2.63 -13.27
C LEU A 43 6.10 -3.95 -13.04
N SER A 44 6.84 -4.97 -12.66
CA SER A 44 6.29 -6.29 -12.28
C SER A 44 6.24 -6.43 -10.76
N ALA A 45 5.18 -7.05 -10.27
CA ALA A 45 5.03 -7.39 -8.87
C ALA A 45 4.23 -8.69 -8.74
N ASP A 46 4.66 -9.56 -7.85
CA ASP A 46 3.92 -10.80 -7.54
C ASP A 46 2.72 -10.50 -6.64
N TYR A 47 2.87 -9.54 -5.73
CA TYR A 47 1.87 -9.22 -4.71
C TYR A 47 1.54 -7.74 -4.64
N VAL A 48 0.24 -7.43 -4.51
CA VAL A 48 -0.26 -6.11 -4.14
C VAL A 48 -0.67 -6.11 -2.66
N LEU A 49 -0.08 -5.20 -1.88
CA LEU A 49 -0.30 -5.12 -0.44
C LEU A 49 -1.07 -3.85 -0.09
N PHE A 50 -2.17 -3.98 0.65
CA PHE A 50 -2.91 -2.81 1.13
C PHE A 50 -3.59 -3.04 2.49
N ASP A 51 -4.00 -1.96 3.10
CA ASP A 51 -4.70 -1.97 4.38
C ASP A 51 -6.20 -2.31 4.22
N SER A 52 -6.92 -2.27 5.34
CA SER A 52 -8.34 -2.60 5.36
C SER A 52 -9.24 -1.61 4.60
N TRP A 53 -8.71 -0.44 4.21
CA TRP A 53 -9.50 0.55 3.47
C TRP A 53 -9.80 0.10 2.05
N PHE A 54 -8.84 -0.57 1.40
CA PHE A 54 -8.95 -1.05 0.03
C PHE A 54 -9.30 -2.55 -0.08
N SER A 55 -9.47 -3.26 1.03
CA SER A 55 -9.73 -4.71 1.04
C SER A 55 -11.18 -5.08 0.70
N ASN A 56 -11.68 -4.55 -0.40
CA ASN A 56 -13.00 -4.89 -0.92
C ASN A 56 -12.92 -6.12 -1.84
N PRO A 57 -13.83 -7.10 -1.74
CA PRO A 57 -13.83 -8.29 -2.59
C PRO A 57 -13.68 -8.02 -4.08
N SER A 58 -14.41 -7.03 -4.64
CA SER A 58 -14.31 -6.69 -6.06
C SER A 58 -12.91 -6.24 -6.47
N GLN A 59 -12.25 -5.41 -5.64
CA GLN A 59 -10.89 -4.95 -5.92
C GLN A 59 -9.87 -6.09 -5.87
N ILE A 60 -10.03 -7.02 -4.92
CA ILE A 60 -9.18 -8.20 -4.80
C ILE A 60 -9.31 -9.07 -6.04
N THR A 61 -10.54 -9.32 -6.50
CA THR A 61 -10.78 -10.11 -7.73
C THR A 61 -10.25 -9.41 -8.98
N ASP A 62 -10.41 -8.09 -9.08
CA ASP A 62 -9.91 -7.30 -10.21
C ASP A 62 -8.37 -7.32 -10.30
N ILE A 63 -7.68 -7.23 -9.16
CA ILE A 63 -6.21 -7.31 -9.12
C ILE A 63 -5.76 -8.73 -9.50
N LYS A 64 -6.41 -9.76 -8.96
CA LYS A 64 -6.09 -11.16 -9.31
C LYS A 64 -6.29 -11.44 -10.80
N SER A 65 -7.30 -10.86 -11.43
CA SER A 65 -7.53 -10.99 -12.88
C SER A 65 -6.42 -10.34 -13.73
N LYS A 66 -5.62 -9.44 -13.15
CA LYS A 66 -4.44 -8.83 -13.79
C LYS A 66 -3.16 -9.67 -13.61
N GLY A 67 -3.25 -10.86 -13.01
CA GLY A 67 -2.14 -11.78 -12.81
C GLY A 67 -1.29 -11.51 -11.55
N MET A 68 -1.74 -10.63 -10.65
CA MET A 68 -1.06 -10.35 -9.39
C MET A 68 -1.85 -10.93 -8.21
N ASP A 69 -1.14 -11.40 -7.22
CA ASP A 69 -1.75 -11.83 -5.98
C ASP A 69 -1.94 -10.66 -4.99
N VAL A 70 -2.88 -10.83 -4.09
CA VAL A 70 -3.23 -9.81 -3.10
C VAL A 70 -3.00 -10.34 -1.70
N ILE A 71 -2.31 -9.56 -0.86
CA ILE A 71 -2.32 -9.77 0.58
C ILE A 71 -2.80 -8.48 1.25
N ALA A 72 -3.96 -8.53 1.88
CA ALA A 72 -4.61 -7.34 2.45
C ALA A 72 -5.15 -7.58 3.85
N MET A 73 -5.15 -6.52 4.66
CA MET A 73 -5.84 -6.57 5.96
C MET A 73 -7.35 -6.53 5.73
N ILE A 74 -8.08 -7.43 6.34
CA ILE A 74 -9.53 -7.51 6.25
C ILE A 74 -10.19 -6.46 7.15
N LYS A 75 -11.15 -5.71 6.60
CA LYS A 75 -12.05 -4.87 7.38
C LYS A 75 -13.10 -5.75 8.07
N LYS A 76 -13.20 -5.65 9.39
CA LYS A 76 -14.18 -6.40 10.20
C LYS A 76 -15.60 -5.84 10.04
N SER A 77 -16.16 -5.94 8.83
CA SER A 77 -17.49 -5.46 8.46
C SER A 77 -18.47 -6.63 8.37
N SER A 78 -19.70 -6.45 8.83
CA SER A 78 -20.78 -7.40 8.63
C SER A 78 -21.27 -7.47 7.17
N ARG A 79 -20.96 -6.43 6.38
CA ARG A 79 -21.39 -6.33 4.97
C ARG A 79 -20.48 -7.11 4.02
N ILE A 80 -19.22 -7.37 4.41
CA ILE A 80 -18.25 -8.12 3.60
C ILE A 80 -18.39 -9.58 3.97
N LYS A 81 -18.73 -10.41 3.00
CA LYS A 81 -18.91 -11.85 3.18
C LYS A 81 -17.96 -12.64 2.30
N TYR A 82 -17.61 -13.81 2.78
CA TYR A 82 -16.75 -14.81 2.16
C TYR A 82 -17.49 -16.12 2.12
N GLU A 83 -17.35 -16.90 1.07
CA GLU A 83 -17.87 -18.26 1.03
C GLU A 83 -16.95 -19.16 1.84
N TYR A 84 -17.47 -19.69 2.95
CA TYR A 84 -16.77 -20.60 3.84
C TYR A 84 -17.66 -21.82 4.15
N CYS A 85 -17.19 -23.02 3.82
CA CYS A 85 -17.95 -24.27 3.96
C CYS A 85 -19.34 -24.22 3.30
N GLY A 86 -19.47 -23.54 2.14
CA GLY A 86 -20.74 -23.41 1.41
C GLY A 86 -21.67 -22.31 1.93
N GLU A 87 -21.30 -21.57 2.97
CA GLU A 87 -22.09 -20.49 3.54
C GLU A 87 -21.41 -19.13 3.32
N GLN A 88 -22.25 -18.07 3.18
CA GLN A 88 -21.80 -16.68 3.05
C GLN A 88 -21.64 -16.04 4.45
N LEU A 89 -20.45 -16.06 5.00
CA LEU A 89 -20.12 -15.59 6.35
C LEU A 89 -19.21 -14.37 6.33
N ASN A 90 -19.40 -13.47 7.29
CA ASN A 90 -18.45 -12.40 7.52
C ASN A 90 -17.25 -12.90 8.36
N ILE A 91 -16.19 -12.12 8.40
CA ILE A 91 -14.95 -12.53 9.07
C ILE A 91 -15.12 -12.79 10.58
N LYS A 92 -16.05 -12.10 11.25
CA LYS A 92 -16.31 -12.32 12.68
C LYS A 92 -17.01 -13.66 12.93
N GLU A 93 -17.95 -14.02 12.05
CA GLU A 93 -18.65 -15.32 12.07
C GLU A 93 -17.67 -16.46 11.80
N ILE A 94 -16.83 -16.34 10.77
CA ILE A 94 -15.76 -17.32 10.49
C ILE A 94 -14.84 -17.45 11.69
N TYR A 95 -14.39 -16.34 12.26
CA TYR A 95 -13.51 -16.37 13.43
C TYR A 95 -14.17 -17.02 14.64
N SER A 96 -15.45 -16.75 14.92
CA SER A 96 -16.17 -17.32 16.07
C SER A 96 -16.39 -18.83 15.95
N ARG A 97 -16.68 -19.33 14.76
CA ARG A 97 -16.96 -20.76 14.50
C ARG A 97 -15.73 -21.67 14.61
N ASN A 98 -14.53 -21.12 14.45
CA ASN A 98 -13.31 -21.92 14.41
C ASN A 98 -12.54 -21.89 15.72
N LYS A 99 -11.91 -23.03 16.09
CA LYS A 99 -11.02 -23.12 17.22
C LYS A 99 -9.71 -22.38 16.94
N LYS A 100 -9.27 -21.53 17.88
CA LYS A 100 -8.05 -20.74 17.76
C LYS A 100 -6.85 -21.50 18.28
N ARG A 101 -5.70 -21.34 17.62
CA ARG A 101 -4.41 -21.82 18.13
C ARG A 101 -4.03 -21.06 19.40
N ARG A 102 -3.47 -21.78 20.37
CA ARG A 102 -3.01 -21.24 21.65
C ARG A 102 -1.48 -21.19 21.73
N GLY A 103 -0.97 -20.63 22.81
CA GLY A 103 0.46 -20.58 23.07
C GLY A 103 1.23 -19.60 22.19
N ARG A 104 2.46 -19.98 21.78
CA ARG A 104 3.39 -19.14 21.03
C ARG A 104 3.17 -19.12 19.52
N SER A 105 2.06 -19.69 19.03
CA SER A 105 1.77 -19.69 17.59
C SER A 105 1.78 -18.27 17.02
N LYS A 106 2.41 -18.08 15.84
CA LYS A 106 2.47 -16.79 15.13
C LYS A 106 1.09 -16.34 14.65
N TYR A 107 0.17 -17.26 14.40
CA TYR A 107 -1.20 -16.98 14.00
C TYR A 107 -2.22 -17.71 14.88
N LEU A 108 -3.46 -17.21 14.87
CA LEU A 108 -4.57 -17.75 15.68
C LEU A 108 -5.42 -18.74 14.90
N LEU A 109 -5.63 -18.46 13.63
CA LEU A 109 -6.51 -19.21 12.74
C LEU A 109 -6.05 -19.04 11.30
N SER A 110 -6.14 -20.11 10.52
CA SER A 110 -6.02 -20.08 9.06
C SER A 110 -7.17 -20.89 8.48
N VAL A 111 -7.86 -20.35 7.48
CA VAL A 111 -8.97 -20.99 6.79
C VAL A 111 -8.98 -20.63 5.31
N ASP A 112 -9.39 -21.60 4.50
CA ASP A 112 -9.61 -21.37 3.08
C ASP A 112 -11.06 -20.89 2.86
N VAL A 113 -11.19 -19.90 1.97
CA VAL A 113 -12.45 -19.26 1.62
C VAL A 113 -12.50 -18.98 0.13
N LYS A 114 -13.68 -18.62 -0.38
CA LYS A 114 -13.78 -18.02 -1.71
C LYS A 114 -14.26 -16.58 -1.62
N ILE A 115 -13.73 -15.74 -2.51
CA ILE A 115 -14.01 -14.29 -2.58
C ILE A 115 -14.62 -13.96 -3.92
N GLY A 116 -15.64 -13.12 -3.93
CA GLY A 116 -16.37 -12.73 -5.13
C GLY A 116 -17.76 -13.32 -5.17
N LYS A 117 -18.64 -12.72 -5.98
CA LYS A 117 -20.02 -13.17 -6.13
C LYS A 117 -20.24 -13.96 -7.41
N GLU A 118 -19.81 -13.41 -8.55
CA GLU A 118 -20.05 -14.01 -9.87
C GLU A 118 -18.97 -15.04 -10.23
N ASN A 119 -17.70 -14.68 -10.02
CA ASN A 119 -16.56 -15.56 -10.24
C ASN A 119 -15.74 -15.66 -8.95
N PRO A 120 -16.15 -16.51 -8.00
CA PRO A 120 -15.44 -16.61 -6.72
C PRO A 120 -14.04 -17.22 -6.92
N ILE A 121 -13.04 -16.51 -6.43
CA ILE A 121 -11.64 -16.95 -6.44
C ILE A 121 -11.27 -17.56 -5.08
N PRO A 122 -10.40 -18.60 -5.06
CA PRO A 122 -9.89 -19.15 -3.81
C PRO A 122 -9.01 -18.13 -3.11
N ALA A 123 -9.06 -18.14 -1.79
CA ALA A 123 -8.20 -17.32 -0.93
C ALA A 123 -8.05 -17.96 0.44
N LYS A 124 -6.97 -17.60 1.12
CA LYS A 124 -6.67 -17.99 2.49
C LYS A 124 -6.88 -16.80 3.42
N ILE A 125 -7.54 -17.00 4.55
CA ILE A 125 -7.63 -15.98 5.61
C ILE A 125 -6.76 -16.40 6.77
N VAL A 126 -5.83 -15.54 7.16
CA VAL A 126 -4.92 -15.73 8.30
C VAL A 126 -5.23 -14.71 9.38
N CYS A 127 -5.64 -15.18 10.56
CA CYS A 127 -5.91 -14.32 11.71
C CYS A 127 -4.72 -14.32 12.68
N VAL A 128 -4.32 -13.12 13.12
CA VAL A 128 -3.18 -12.92 14.03
C VAL A 128 -3.57 -12.12 15.26
N ARG A 129 -2.77 -12.20 16.32
CA ARG A 129 -2.93 -11.36 17.51
C ARG A 129 -2.64 -9.90 17.16
N ASN A 130 -3.50 -9.01 17.62
CA ASN A 130 -3.20 -7.58 17.55
C ASN A 130 -2.20 -7.23 18.66
N LYS A 131 -0.98 -6.81 18.25
CA LYS A 131 0.07 -6.44 19.22
C LYS A 131 -0.25 -5.14 19.98
N ALA A 132 -0.98 -4.22 19.34
CA ALA A 132 -1.37 -2.95 19.94
C ALA A 132 -2.55 -3.11 20.92
N ASN A 133 -3.43 -4.10 20.67
CA ASN A 133 -4.57 -4.38 21.55
C ASN A 133 -4.72 -5.89 21.73
N ARG A 134 -4.28 -6.41 22.88
CA ARG A 134 -4.28 -7.84 23.18
C ARG A 134 -5.68 -8.48 23.22
N LYS A 135 -6.74 -7.69 23.36
CA LYS A 135 -8.14 -8.15 23.34
C LYS A 135 -8.68 -8.27 21.91
N ASP A 136 -7.93 -7.80 20.92
CA ASP A 136 -8.34 -7.76 19.52
C ASP A 136 -7.44 -8.64 18.65
N TRP A 137 -7.87 -8.91 17.44
CA TRP A 137 -7.16 -9.69 16.45
C TRP A 137 -7.23 -9.00 15.10
N LEU A 138 -6.28 -9.28 14.23
CA LEU A 138 -6.26 -8.82 12.85
C LEU A 138 -6.45 -10.03 11.93
N ALA A 139 -6.99 -9.80 10.75
CA ALA A 139 -7.11 -10.82 9.72
C ALA A 139 -6.52 -10.31 8.40
N PHE A 140 -5.79 -11.18 7.74
CA PHE A 140 -5.27 -10.95 6.40
C PHE A 140 -5.96 -11.92 5.44
N VAL A 141 -6.24 -11.44 4.25
CA VAL A 141 -6.64 -12.27 3.11
C VAL A 141 -5.47 -12.38 2.16
N CYS A 142 -5.23 -13.58 1.65
CA CYS A 142 -4.22 -13.88 0.65
C CYS A 142 -4.86 -14.66 -0.50
N THR A 143 -4.67 -14.22 -1.74
CA THR A 143 -5.19 -14.92 -2.92
C THR A 143 -4.23 -15.99 -3.44
N ASP A 144 -2.97 -15.97 -3.00
CA ASP A 144 -2.03 -17.07 -3.18
C ASP A 144 -2.22 -18.06 -2.02
N THR A 145 -2.92 -19.15 -2.32
CA THR A 145 -3.25 -20.18 -1.32
C THR A 145 -2.08 -21.09 -0.99
N ASP A 146 -1.01 -21.10 -1.79
CA ASP A 146 0.15 -21.96 -1.60
C ASP A 146 1.13 -21.39 -0.56
N LEU A 147 1.05 -20.08 -0.28
CA LEU A 147 1.86 -19.46 0.77
C LEU A 147 1.54 -20.02 2.16
N SER A 148 2.57 -20.27 2.94
CA SER A 148 2.42 -20.54 4.36
C SER A 148 1.89 -19.31 5.11
N GLU A 149 1.22 -19.53 6.23
CA GLU A 149 0.67 -18.44 7.06
C GLU A 149 1.77 -17.49 7.56
N GLU A 150 2.96 -18.02 7.81
CA GLU A 150 4.12 -17.23 8.24
C GLU A 150 4.62 -16.33 7.12
N GLU A 151 4.61 -16.81 5.89
CA GLU A 151 4.98 -16.01 4.72
C GLU A 151 3.95 -14.93 4.42
N VAL A 152 2.66 -15.23 4.51
CA VAL A 152 1.60 -14.21 4.40
C VAL A 152 1.85 -13.07 5.39
N ILE A 153 2.15 -13.40 6.66
CA ILE A 153 2.44 -12.39 7.69
C ILE A 153 3.73 -11.62 7.36
N ARG A 154 4.78 -12.32 6.92
CA ARG A 154 6.08 -11.73 6.56
C ARG A 154 5.97 -10.79 5.37
N ILE A 155 5.30 -11.23 4.30
CA ILE A 155 5.12 -10.42 3.08
C ILE A 155 4.25 -9.20 3.38
N TYR A 156 3.13 -9.38 4.09
CA TYR A 156 2.30 -8.25 4.50
C TYR A 156 3.06 -7.22 5.35
N GLY A 157 3.99 -7.67 6.16
CA GLY A 157 4.86 -6.78 6.95
C GLY A 157 5.66 -5.78 6.11
N LYS A 158 5.98 -6.12 4.85
CA LYS A 158 6.67 -5.21 3.91
C LYS A 158 5.84 -3.96 3.58
N ARG A 159 4.51 -4.00 3.76
CA ARG A 159 3.65 -2.82 3.60
C ARG A 159 4.09 -1.64 4.47
N TRP A 160 4.69 -1.92 5.63
CA TRP A 160 5.21 -0.89 6.53
C TRP A 160 6.26 0.04 5.86
N GLN A 161 6.92 -0.42 4.81
CA GLN A 161 7.90 0.39 4.10
C GLN A 161 7.31 1.67 3.50
N ILE A 162 6.01 1.70 3.18
CA ILE A 162 5.34 2.92 2.71
C ILE A 162 5.26 3.98 3.82
N GLU A 163 5.10 3.56 5.06
CA GLU A 163 5.07 4.47 6.21
C GLU A 163 6.46 5.03 6.50
N VAL A 164 7.50 4.19 6.38
CA VAL A 164 8.90 4.61 6.47
C VAL A 164 9.23 5.59 5.34
N PHE A 165 8.83 5.29 4.11
CA PHE A 165 8.98 6.19 2.96
C PHE A 165 8.39 7.58 3.24
N PHE A 166 7.13 7.66 3.64
CA PHE A 166 6.50 8.95 3.95
C PHE A 166 7.14 9.65 5.14
N LYS A 167 7.59 8.91 6.15
CA LYS A 167 8.32 9.47 7.29
C LYS A 167 9.62 10.13 6.80
N THR A 168 10.42 9.43 6.00
CA THR A 168 11.65 9.96 5.43
C THR A 168 11.41 11.20 4.58
N CYS A 169 10.41 11.14 3.68
CA CYS A 169 10.05 12.29 2.85
C CYS A 169 9.66 13.51 3.68
N LYS A 170 8.93 13.32 4.77
CA LYS A 170 8.47 14.43 5.64
C LYS A 170 9.57 14.98 6.53
N SER A 171 10.36 14.11 7.16
CA SER A 171 11.35 14.51 8.19
C SER A 171 12.72 14.90 7.62
N MET A 172 13.12 14.33 6.49
CA MET A 172 14.46 14.57 5.93
C MET A 172 14.41 15.34 4.62
N LEU A 173 13.42 15.04 3.75
CA LEU A 173 13.33 15.62 2.40
C LEU A 173 12.36 16.80 2.31
N ASN A 174 11.90 17.33 3.46
CA ASN A 174 11.07 18.52 3.58
C ASN A 174 9.78 18.53 2.74
N LEU A 175 9.13 17.37 2.60
CA LEU A 175 7.89 17.23 1.82
C LEU A 175 6.81 18.27 2.23
N ILE A 176 6.79 18.69 3.49
CA ILE A 176 5.78 19.61 4.00
C ILE A 176 6.36 21.03 4.20
N GLY A 177 7.66 21.16 4.51
CA GLY A 177 8.25 22.42 4.98
C GLY A 177 8.67 23.39 3.87
N GLU A 178 9.03 22.93 2.68
CA GLU A 178 9.60 23.77 1.63
C GLU A 178 8.57 24.34 0.64
N CYS A 179 7.37 23.79 0.56
CA CYS A 179 6.36 24.27 -0.40
C CYS A 179 5.21 24.99 0.30
N HIS A 180 5.21 26.30 0.19
CA HIS A 180 4.15 27.18 0.72
C HIS A 180 3.08 27.55 -0.32
N SER A 181 3.12 26.93 -1.52
CA SER A 181 2.18 27.20 -2.58
C SER A 181 0.82 26.56 -2.33
N LEU A 182 -0.26 27.30 -2.64
CA LEU A 182 -1.62 26.77 -2.70
C LEU A 182 -1.97 26.19 -4.11
N SER A 183 -1.07 26.30 -5.07
CA SER A 183 -1.27 25.75 -6.41
C SER A 183 -1.15 24.24 -6.43
N TYR A 184 -2.16 23.55 -6.94
CA TYR A 184 -2.12 22.10 -7.15
C TYR A 184 -0.89 21.64 -7.97
N ASP A 185 -0.55 22.40 -9.02
CA ASP A 185 0.59 22.05 -9.90
C ASP A 185 1.91 22.22 -9.18
N ALA A 186 2.08 23.28 -8.40
CA ALA A 186 3.29 23.51 -7.60
C ALA A 186 3.46 22.43 -6.52
N LEU A 187 2.39 22.07 -5.81
CA LEU A 187 2.40 20.99 -4.83
C LEU A 187 2.74 19.64 -5.47
N THR A 188 2.19 19.38 -6.66
CA THR A 188 2.48 18.14 -7.40
C THR A 188 3.94 18.10 -7.87
N ALA A 189 4.47 19.22 -8.38
CA ALA A 189 5.87 19.31 -8.80
C ALA A 189 6.81 19.13 -7.62
N HIS A 190 6.54 19.80 -6.50
CA HIS A 190 7.33 19.64 -5.27
C HIS A 190 7.32 18.19 -4.78
N THR A 191 6.16 17.55 -4.70
CA THR A 191 6.05 16.16 -4.33
C THR A 191 6.85 15.24 -5.25
N ALA A 192 6.80 15.49 -6.56
CA ALA A 192 7.59 14.70 -7.52
C ALA A 192 9.10 14.87 -7.30
N ILE A 193 9.58 16.08 -7.02
CA ILE A 193 10.99 16.34 -6.71
C ILE A 193 11.41 15.59 -5.44
N VAL A 194 10.63 15.67 -4.37
CA VAL A 194 10.92 14.98 -3.11
C VAL A 194 10.96 13.46 -3.30
N PHE A 195 10.03 12.89 -4.05
CA PHE A 195 10.00 11.45 -4.33
C PHE A 195 11.18 11.03 -5.21
N THR A 196 11.60 11.88 -6.17
CA THR A 196 12.80 11.63 -6.98
C THR A 196 14.07 11.63 -6.11
N ARG A 197 14.21 12.60 -5.20
CA ARG A 197 15.31 12.61 -4.21
C ARG A 197 15.35 11.31 -3.40
N TYR A 198 14.19 10.86 -2.90
CA TYR A 198 14.12 9.59 -2.17
C TYR A 198 14.57 8.40 -3.03
N MET A 199 14.11 8.33 -4.28
CA MET A 199 14.49 7.24 -5.19
C MET A 199 15.99 7.22 -5.46
N LEU A 200 16.61 8.38 -5.68
CA LEU A 200 18.06 8.47 -5.88
C LEU A 200 18.84 7.98 -4.65
N LEU A 201 18.45 8.42 -3.45
CA LEU A 201 19.09 7.94 -2.19
C LEU A 201 18.92 6.43 -2.01
N ALA A 202 17.73 5.89 -2.31
CA ALA A 202 17.47 4.46 -2.20
C ALA A 202 18.23 3.64 -3.25
N MET A 203 18.44 4.18 -4.44
CA MET A 203 19.28 3.56 -5.47
C MET A 203 20.74 3.56 -5.07
N GLU A 204 21.25 4.69 -4.60
CA GLU A 204 22.62 4.83 -4.12
C GLU A 204 22.94 3.84 -3.00
N GLN A 205 22.07 3.76 -2.01
CA GLN A 205 22.20 2.81 -0.90
C GLN A 205 22.27 1.34 -1.40
N ARG A 206 21.45 0.98 -2.40
CA ARG A 206 21.42 -0.39 -2.93
C ARG A 206 22.62 -0.73 -3.81
N GLN A 207 23.05 0.23 -4.65
CA GLN A 207 24.14 -0.01 -5.61
C GLN A 207 25.49 -0.16 -4.90
N ASN A 208 25.72 0.60 -3.84
CA ASN A 208 26.96 0.60 -3.10
C ASN A 208 26.96 -0.36 -1.90
N GLU A 209 25.91 -1.19 -1.74
CA GLU A 209 25.72 -2.04 -0.56
C GLU A 209 25.94 -1.29 0.77
N ASP A 210 25.57 0.00 0.78
CA ASP A 210 25.81 0.91 1.88
C ASP A 210 24.98 0.47 3.09
N GLN A 211 25.64 0.17 4.19
CA GLN A 211 24.99 -0.28 5.43
C GLN A 211 24.35 0.86 6.21
N ARG A 212 24.62 2.12 5.83
CA ARG A 212 23.98 3.28 6.45
C ARG A 212 22.48 3.28 6.20
N THR A 213 21.73 3.79 7.14
CA THR A 213 20.31 4.07 6.92
C THR A 213 20.15 5.21 5.90
N LEU A 214 18.98 5.31 5.25
CA LEU A 214 18.71 6.42 4.33
C LEU A 214 18.89 7.80 4.99
N GLY A 215 18.66 7.89 6.30
CA GLY A 215 18.90 9.12 7.05
C GLY A 215 20.37 9.46 7.21
N GLU A 216 21.17 8.49 7.57
CA GLU A 216 22.63 8.67 7.69
C GLU A 216 23.26 9.02 6.34
N LEU A 217 22.83 8.37 5.26
CA LEU A 217 23.25 8.67 3.90
C LEU A 217 22.86 10.09 3.50
N PHE A 218 21.63 10.51 3.82
CA PHE A 218 21.17 11.88 3.54
C PHE A 218 22.04 12.93 4.24
N PHE A 219 22.30 12.79 5.53
CA PHE A 219 23.14 13.74 6.26
C PHE A 219 24.59 13.74 5.76
N PHE A 220 25.13 12.58 5.43
CA PHE A 220 26.46 12.48 4.83
C PHE A 220 26.55 13.27 3.51
N LEU A 221 25.59 13.10 2.60
CA LEU A 221 25.55 13.83 1.33
C LEU A 221 25.31 15.34 1.51
N VAL A 222 24.55 15.74 2.53
CA VAL A 222 24.35 17.17 2.85
C VAL A 222 25.64 17.80 3.36
N ASP A 223 26.39 17.10 4.20
CA ASP A 223 27.66 17.58 4.71
C ASP A 223 28.72 17.71 3.59
N GLU A 224 28.77 16.78 2.64
CA GLU A 224 29.61 16.87 1.44
C GLU A 224 29.21 18.03 0.51
N MET A 225 27.90 18.35 0.40
CA MET A 225 27.44 19.48 -0.41
C MET A 225 27.92 20.85 0.11
N ALA A 226 28.24 20.97 1.39
CA ALA A 226 28.77 22.19 1.96
C ALA A 226 30.17 22.57 1.39
N ASP A 227 30.92 21.60 0.88
CA ASP A 227 32.24 21.78 0.27
C ASP A 227 32.16 22.14 -1.24
N ILE A 228 30.96 22.07 -1.84
CA ILE A 228 30.77 22.49 -3.23
C ILE A 228 30.68 24.02 -3.27
N THR A 229 31.80 24.69 -3.44
CA THR A 229 31.86 26.10 -3.77
C THR A 229 31.29 26.30 -5.16
N PHE A 230 30.08 26.86 -5.26
CA PHE A 230 29.59 27.37 -6.54
C PHE A 230 30.56 28.47 -7.02
N CYS A 231 31.37 28.16 -8.02
CA CYS A 231 32.06 29.20 -8.79
C CYS A 231 30.98 30.06 -9.44
N ARG A 232 30.93 31.32 -9.00
CA ARG A 232 30.09 32.37 -9.63
C ARG A 232 30.68 32.80 -10.95
#